data_a183017d25538f6b2cb24d79db4da0f1
#
_entry.id   a183017d25538f6b2cb24d79db4da0f1
#
_cell.length_a   1.000
_cell.length_b   1.000
_cell.length_c   1.000
_cell.angle_alpha   90.00
_cell.angle_beta   90.00
_cell.angle_gamma   90.00
#
_symmetry.space_group_name_H-M   'P 1'
#
loop_
_entity.id
_entity.type
_entity.pdbx_description
1 polymer ?
#
loop_
_entity_poly.entity_id
_entity_poly.type
_entity_poly.pdbx_seq_one_letter_code
_entity_poly.pdbx_strand_id
1 'polypeptide(L)'
;MKRLIATPPLLFALLLVAPGTPALDLGVIGPTYEISEPHLLQMIEQRLRDKERSGELKRLEEQARERGIATVKHPPPVAGLHSTETARTIDFDPSFTLDRNILGPRGELLFAAGTRKNPLEVVSLSRHLLFFDGRDPRQVGRARQLIAFYQGRVKLILVGGSYLDLMKSWRMPVYFDQQGLLTRRLGITQVPALVSQEGLRLRIDELEVTQ
;
A
#
# COMPACT_ATOMS: atom_id res chain seq x y z
N MET A 1 10.10 1.57 -89.53
CA MET A 1 10.24 1.93 -88.12
C MET A 1 8.92 1.58 -87.39
N LYS A 2 8.85 0.38 -86.76
CA LYS A 2 7.65 -0.14 -86.17
C LYS A 2 7.75 0.12 -84.63
N ARG A 3 6.81 0.89 -84.06
CA ARG A 3 6.71 1.12 -82.61
C ARG A 3 5.92 -0.05 -82.00
N LEU A 4 6.55 -0.78 -81.09
CA LEU A 4 5.87 -1.75 -80.20
C LEU A 4 5.20 -1.00 -79.10
N ILE A 5 3.88 -1.21 -78.94
CA ILE A 5 3.08 -0.74 -77.80
C ILE A 5 3.05 -1.90 -76.79
N ALA A 6 3.66 -1.69 -75.65
CA ALA A 6 3.62 -2.65 -74.50
C ALA A 6 2.35 -2.39 -73.68
N THR A 7 1.48 -3.39 -73.57
CA THR A 7 0.32 -3.41 -72.68
C THR A 7 0.73 -3.94 -71.29
N PRO A 8 0.30 -3.32 -70.17
CA PRO A 8 0.57 -3.86 -68.84
C PRO A 8 -0.38 -5.01 -68.50
N PRO A 9 0.06 -6.03 -67.80
CA PRO A 9 -0.80 -7.12 -67.32
C PRO A 9 -1.71 -6.65 -66.20
N LEU A 10 -3.01 -6.88 -66.35
CA LEU A 10 -4.07 -6.68 -65.38
C LEU A 10 -3.95 -7.75 -64.28
N LEU A 11 -3.48 -7.35 -63.09
CA LEU A 11 -3.37 -8.23 -61.95
C LEU A 11 -4.77 -8.42 -61.35
N PHE A 12 -5.40 -9.58 -61.61
CA PHE A 12 -6.71 -9.96 -61.10
C PHE A 12 -6.54 -10.42 -59.62
N ALA A 13 -6.83 -9.53 -58.67
CA ALA A 13 -6.85 -9.85 -57.24
C ALA A 13 -8.07 -10.71 -56.94
N LEU A 14 -7.86 -12.02 -56.79
CA LEU A 14 -8.88 -12.98 -56.35
C LEU A 14 -9.13 -12.82 -54.86
N LEU A 15 -10.18 -12.08 -54.46
CA LEU A 15 -10.66 -12.05 -53.06
C LEU A 15 -11.22 -13.43 -52.71
N LEU A 16 -10.47 -14.20 -51.92
CA LEU A 16 -10.96 -15.41 -51.24
C LEU A 16 -11.93 -14.98 -50.13
N VAL A 17 -13.23 -14.95 -50.42
CA VAL A 17 -14.29 -14.90 -49.39
C VAL A 17 -14.35 -16.29 -48.78
N ALA A 18 -13.79 -16.41 -47.56
CA ALA A 18 -13.96 -17.62 -46.75
C ALA A 18 -15.45 -17.75 -46.38
N PRO A 19 -16.14 -18.84 -46.73
CA PRO A 19 -17.51 -19.06 -46.29
C PRO A 19 -17.47 -19.21 -44.75
N GLY A 20 -18.19 -18.33 -44.03
CA GLY A 20 -18.41 -18.49 -42.61
C GLY A 20 -19.08 -19.86 -42.37
N THR A 21 -18.38 -20.75 -41.68
CA THR A 21 -18.98 -22.01 -41.24
C THR A 21 -20.06 -21.68 -40.23
N PRO A 22 -21.36 -21.94 -40.51
CA PRO A 22 -22.37 -21.81 -39.48
C PRO A 22 -22.05 -22.79 -38.36
N ALA A 23 -21.98 -22.28 -37.13
CA ALA A 23 -21.91 -23.13 -35.94
C ALA A 23 -23.21 -23.99 -35.93
N LEU A 24 -23.06 -25.27 -36.22
CA LEU A 24 -24.18 -26.19 -36.21
C LEU A 24 -24.52 -26.43 -34.74
N ASP A 25 -25.67 -25.93 -34.30
CA ASP A 25 -26.23 -26.36 -33.00
C ASP A 25 -26.64 -27.83 -33.13
N LEU A 26 -25.87 -28.73 -32.52
CA LEU A 26 -26.10 -30.17 -32.57
C LEU A 26 -27.30 -30.56 -31.69
N GLY A 27 -27.95 -29.64 -31.04
CA GLY A 27 -29.06 -29.94 -30.14
C GLY A 27 -28.62 -30.79 -28.93
N VAL A 28 -29.58 -31.35 -28.25
CA VAL A 28 -29.31 -32.23 -27.09
C VAL A 28 -28.95 -33.60 -27.57
N ILE A 29 -27.64 -33.96 -27.52
CA ILE A 29 -27.13 -35.29 -27.90
C ILE A 29 -27.08 -36.16 -26.64
N GLY A 30 -28.20 -36.77 -26.29
CA GLY A 30 -28.28 -37.72 -25.17
C GLY A 30 -29.32 -37.33 -24.10
N PRO A 31 -29.56 -38.19 -23.12
CA PRO A 31 -30.50 -37.90 -22.04
C PRO A 31 -29.99 -36.75 -21.18
N THR A 32 -30.72 -35.65 -21.14
CA THR A 32 -30.43 -34.53 -20.22
C THR A 32 -31.13 -34.83 -18.90
N TYR A 33 -30.33 -34.75 -17.83
CA TYR A 33 -30.87 -34.84 -16.47
C TYR A 33 -31.07 -33.41 -15.95
N GLU A 34 -32.20 -33.20 -15.25
CA GLU A 34 -32.40 -31.92 -14.56
C GLU A 34 -31.30 -31.71 -13.52
N ILE A 35 -30.73 -30.50 -13.49
CA ILE A 35 -29.75 -30.12 -12.46
C ILE A 35 -30.50 -30.08 -11.14
N SER A 36 -30.33 -31.07 -10.29
CA SER A 36 -30.97 -31.19 -8.98
C SER A 36 -30.36 -30.24 -7.94
N GLU A 37 -29.18 -29.68 -8.25
CA GLU A 37 -28.51 -28.74 -7.36
C GLU A 37 -29.10 -27.34 -7.55
N PRO A 38 -29.43 -26.65 -6.44
CA PRO A 38 -29.94 -25.28 -6.52
C PRO A 38 -28.88 -24.37 -7.10
N HIS A 39 -29.28 -23.46 -7.98
CA HIS A 39 -28.38 -22.47 -8.58
C HIS A 39 -27.69 -21.65 -7.49
N LEU A 40 -26.34 -21.64 -7.46
CA LEU A 40 -25.54 -21.03 -6.40
C LEU A 40 -25.96 -19.59 -6.08
N LEU A 41 -26.25 -18.77 -7.10
CA LEU A 41 -26.68 -17.39 -6.91
C LEU A 41 -28.05 -17.32 -6.22
N GLN A 42 -29.01 -18.16 -6.59
CA GLN A 42 -30.32 -18.22 -5.94
C GLN A 42 -30.20 -18.64 -4.47
N MET A 43 -29.32 -19.59 -4.17
CA MET A 43 -29.05 -20.00 -2.80
C MET A 43 -28.42 -18.87 -1.97
N ILE A 44 -27.47 -18.12 -2.55
CA ILE A 44 -26.85 -16.94 -1.91
C ILE A 44 -27.91 -15.88 -1.63
N GLU A 45 -28.72 -15.54 -2.63
CA GLU A 45 -29.83 -14.56 -2.47
C GLU A 45 -30.82 -14.99 -1.38
N GLN A 46 -31.23 -16.26 -1.38
CA GLN A 46 -32.12 -16.78 -0.37
C GLN A 46 -31.54 -16.63 1.04
N ARG A 47 -30.28 -17.04 1.23
CA ARG A 47 -29.60 -16.91 2.52
C ARG A 47 -29.44 -15.46 2.97
N LEU A 48 -29.16 -14.53 2.04
CA LEU A 48 -29.07 -13.10 2.36
C LEU A 48 -30.44 -12.56 2.80
N ARG A 49 -31.51 -12.86 2.09
CA ARG A 49 -32.89 -12.48 2.46
C ARG A 49 -33.30 -13.05 3.82
N ASP A 50 -32.91 -14.28 4.11
CA ASP A 50 -33.20 -14.91 5.40
C ASP A 50 -32.44 -14.22 6.55
N LYS A 51 -31.17 -13.87 6.33
CA LYS A 51 -30.37 -13.09 7.31
C LYS A 51 -30.87 -11.65 7.49
N GLU A 52 -31.38 -11.03 6.44
CA GLU A 52 -32.01 -9.72 6.50
C GLU A 52 -33.30 -9.78 7.34
N ARG A 53 -34.21 -10.74 7.04
CA ARG A 53 -35.46 -10.93 7.77
C ARG A 53 -35.26 -11.28 9.23
N SER A 54 -34.23 -12.07 9.56
CA SER A 54 -33.90 -12.42 10.94
C SER A 54 -33.20 -11.30 11.71
N GLY A 55 -32.83 -10.19 11.05
CA GLY A 55 -32.06 -9.10 11.66
C GLY A 55 -30.56 -9.44 11.86
N GLU A 56 -30.12 -10.64 11.42
CA GLU A 56 -28.72 -11.06 11.56
C GLU A 56 -27.79 -10.17 10.74
N LEU A 57 -28.20 -9.75 9.55
CA LEU A 57 -27.41 -8.87 8.69
C LEU A 57 -27.11 -7.54 9.40
N LYS A 58 -28.14 -6.91 9.98
CA LYS A 58 -28.00 -5.66 10.75
C LYS A 58 -27.04 -5.82 11.94
N ARG A 59 -27.14 -6.95 12.65
CA ARG A 59 -26.23 -7.26 13.76
C ARG A 59 -24.78 -7.44 13.29
N LEU A 60 -24.56 -8.09 12.15
CA LEU A 60 -23.24 -8.26 11.57
C LEU A 60 -22.64 -6.91 11.11
N GLU A 61 -23.44 -6.05 10.53
CA GLU A 61 -23.02 -4.69 10.15
C GLU A 61 -22.62 -3.87 11.38
N GLU A 62 -23.41 -3.91 12.46
CA GLU A 62 -23.08 -3.21 13.70
C GLU A 62 -21.78 -3.75 14.33
N GLN A 63 -21.61 -5.06 14.39
CA GLN A 63 -20.38 -5.67 14.87
C GLN A 63 -19.17 -5.31 13.99
N ALA A 64 -19.34 -5.26 12.67
CA ALA A 64 -18.28 -4.85 11.76
C ALA A 64 -17.90 -3.38 11.98
N ARG A 65 -18.90 -2.52 12.16
CA ARG A 65 -18.70 -1.10 12.49
C ARG A 65 -17.97 -0.91 13.81
N GLU A 66 -18.39 -1.60 14.85
CA GLU A 66 -17.75 -1.54 16.18
C GLU A 66 -16.28 -2.02 16.13
N ARG A 67 -16.02 -3.15 15.46
CA ARG A 67 -14.64 -3.64 15.23
C ARG A 67 -13.81 -2.64 14.44
N GLY A 68 -14.39 -2.04 13.39
CA GLY A 68 -13.73 -1.00 12.60
C GLY A 68 -13.34 0.21 13.46
N ILE A 69 -14.26 0.70 14.28
CA ILE A 69 -13.99 1.81 15.23
C ILE A 69 -12.91 1.43 16.23
N ALA A 70 -12.97 0.22 16.80
CA ALA A 70 -11.97 -0.28 17.75
C ALA A 70 -10.58 -0.35 17.10
N THR A 71 -10.49 -0.86 15.86
CA THR A 71 -9.22 -0.94 15.12
C THR A 71 -8.65 0.43 14.79
N VAL A 72 -9.49 1.42 14.49
CA VAL A 72 -9.03 2.80 14.25
C VAL A 72 -8.52 3.44 15.55
N LYS A 73 -9.20 3.22 16.67
CA LYS A 73 -8.78 3.75 17.98
C LYS A 73 -7.53 3.07 18.53
N HIS A 74 -7.45 1.77 18.37
CA HIS A 74 -6.39 0.91 18.88
C HIS A 74 -5.88 0.01 17.74
N PRO A 75 -5.08 0.55 16.81
CA PRO A 75 -4.54 -0.27 15.73
C PRO A 75 -3.62 -1.36 16.29
N PRO A 76 -3.55 -2.52 15.62
CA PRO A 76 -2.65 -3.58 16.03
C PRO A 76 -1.20 -3.08 16.01
N PRO A 77 -0.39 -3.43 17.02
CA PRO A 77 1.00 -2.99 17.06
C PRO A 77 1.80 -3.54 15.89
N VAL A 78 2.82 -2.80 15.49
CA VAL A 78 3.75 -3.24 14.45
C VAL A 78 4.51 -4.47 14.94
N ALA A 79 4.43 -5.56 14.19
CA ALA A 79 5.10 -6.80 14.53
C ALA A 79 6.63 -6.70 14.29
N GLY A 80 7.41 -7.47 15.08
CA GLY A 80 8.86 -7.59 14.90
C GLY A 80 9.68 -6.42 15.47
N LEU A 81 9.07 -5.49 16.20
CA LEU A 81 9.77 -4.44 16.91
C LEU A 81 9.96 -4.81 18.38
N HIS A 82 11.12 -4.42 18.92
CA HIS A 82 11.50 -4.64 20.32
C HIS A 82 11.81 -3.31 21.00
N SER A 83 11.74 -3.29 22.33
CA SER A 83 12.25 -2.14 23.10
C SER A 83 13.78 -2.10 23.00
N THR A 84 14.34 -0.90 22.83
CA THR A 84 15.80 -0.73 22.71
C THR A 84 16.46 -0.95 24.06
N GLU A 85 17.28 -1.98 24.16
CA GLU A 85 18.09 -2.29 25.35
C GLU A 85 19.48 -1.65 25.27
N THR A 86 20.03 -1.56 24.07
CA THR A 86 21.34 -0.97 23.79
C THR A 86 21.21 0.00 22.63
N ALA A 87 21.65 1.22 22.84
CA ALA A 87 21.58 2.28 21.82
C ALA A 87 22.40 1.87 20.58
N ARG A 88 21.82 2.11 19.39
CA ARG A 88 22.44 1.82 18.08
C ARG A 88 22.17 2.94 17.10
N THR A 89 23.16 3.25 16.25
CA THR A 89 22.99 4.20 15.14
C THR A 89 23.12 3.46 13.81
N ILE A 90 22.23 3.79 12.87
CA ILE A 90 22.17 3.24 11.52
C ILE A 90 22.16 4.38 10.52
N ASP A 91 22.97 4.32 9.48
CA ASP A 91 22.91 5.24 8.34
C ASP A 91 22.06 4.65 7.21
N PHE A 92 21.05 5.38 6.78
CA PHE A 92 20.16 4.98 5.70
C PHE A 92 20.33 5.91 4.48
N ASP A 93 20.65 5.32 3.32
CA ASP A 93 20.69 6.01 2.03
C ASP A 93 19.30 5.92 1.36
N PRO A 94 18.54 7.02 1.25
CA PRO A 94 17.22 7.03 0.63
C PRO A 94 17.26 7.01 -0.89
N SER A 95 18.43 6.96 -1.52
CA SER A 95 18.56 6.89 -2.98
C SER A 95 17.81 5.67 -3.52
N PHE A 96 17.19 5.85 -4.66
CA PHE A 96 16.52 4.78 -5.38
C PHE A 96 16.91 4.81 -6.86
N THR A 97 16.88 3.65 -7.49
CA THR A 97 17.10 3.50 -8.93
C THR A 97 15.77 3.16 -9.59
N LEU A 98 15.45 3.85 -10.68
CA LEU A 98 14.24 3.60 -11.43
C LEU A 98 14.33 2.25 -12.14
N ASP A 99 13.35 1.38 -11.95
CA ASP A 99 13.22 0.07 -12.59
C ASP A 99 12.62 0.15 -14.00
N ARG A 100 11.96 1.27 -14.32
CA ARG A 100 11.29 1.52 -15.60
C ARG A 100 11.36 2.98 -16.01
N ASN A 101 11.15 3.24 -17.30
CA ASN A 101 11.03 4.60 -17.81
C ASN A 101 9.81 5.31 -17.22
N ILE A 102 9.99 6.56 -16.81
CA ILE A 102 8.89 7.46 -16.42
C ILE A 102 8.59 8.33 -17.62
N LEU A 103 7.36 8.20 -18.13
CA LEU A 103 6.88 8.98 -19.26
C LEU A 103 5.97 10.12 -18.79
N GLY A 104 6.04 11.25 -19.47
CA GLY A 104 5.14 12.38 -19.28
C GLY A 104 3.76 12.14 -19.92
N PRO A 105 2.81 13.09 -19.72
CA PRO A 105 1.43 12.95 -20.21
C PRO A 105 1.31 12.80 -21.74
N ARG A 106 2.31 13.27 -22.50
CA ARG A 106 2.35 13.16 -23.96
C ARG A 106 3.23 12.02 -24.48
N GLY A 107 3.67 11.11 -23.58
CA GLY A 107 4.55 10.00 -23.90
C GLY A 107 6.04 10.35 -23.99
N GLU A 108 6.42 11.61 -23.71
CA GLU A 108 7.82 12.03 -23.65
C GLU A 108 8.56 11.35 -22.49
N LEU A 109 9.80 10.96 -22.70
CA LEU A 109 10.64 10.35 -21.66
C LEU A 109 11.09 11.42 -20.65
N LEU A 110 10.59 11.36 -19.42
CA LEU A 110 11.01 12.24 -18.34
C LEU A 110 12.25 11.70 -17.62
N PHE A 111 12.26 10.41 -17.29
CA PHE A 111 13.38 9.75 -16.67
C PHE A 111 13.56 8.34 -17.24
N ALA A 112 14.79 8.00 -17.60
CA ALA A 112 15.11 6.65 -18.10
C ALA A 112 15.20 5.64 -16.95
N ALA A 113 14.89 4.37 -17.26
CA ALA A 113 15.21 3.25 -16.39
C ALA A 113 16.71 3.25 -16.06
N GLY A 114 17.08 2.83 -14.84
CA GLY A 114 18.45 2.89 -14.35
C GLY A 114 18.87 4.26 -13.77
N THR A 115 18.07 5.31 -13.93
CA THR A 115 18.35 6.61 -13.32
C THR A 115 18.32 6.49 -11.80
N ARG A 116 19.43 6.81 -11.12
CA ARG A 116 19.52 6.89 -9.66
C ARG A 116 19.21 8.31 -9.20
N LYS A 117 18.35 8.45 -8.19
CA LYS A 117 17.98 9.73 -7.58
C LYS A 117 17.92 9.61 -6.06
N ASN A 118 18.40 10.65 -5.40
CA ASN A 118 18.24 10.80 -3.96
C ASN A 118 17.18 11.87 -3.68
N PRO A 119 16.08 11.55 -2.98
CA PRO A 119 15.05 12.54 -2.66
C PRO A 119 15.55 13.73 -1.85
N LEU A 120 16.59 13.54 -1.04
CA LEU A 120 17.16 14.59 -0.19
C LEU A 120 17.93 15.66 -0.98
N GLU A 121 18.21 15.43 -2.26
CA GLU A 121 18.74 16.48 -3.16
C GLU A 121 17.69 17.56 -3.47
N VAL A 122 16.41 17.21 -3.36
CA VAL A 122 15.29 18.09 -3.73
C VAL A 122 14.49 18.54 -2.50
N VAL A 123 14.24 17.61 -1.55
CA VAL A 123 13.40 17.84 -0.37
C VAL A 123 14.14 17.45 0.89
N SER A 124 14.38 18.41 1.78
CA SER A 124 14.98 18.14 3.10
C SER A 124 13.92 17.67 4.11
N LEU A 125 14.37 16.87 5.07
CA LEU A 125 13.54 16.45 6.20
C LEU A 125 13.31 17.64 7.14
N SER A 126 12.13 18.23 7.13
CA SER A 126 11.79 19.43 7.89
C SER A 126 11.67 19.20 9.41
N ARG A 127 11.45 17.95 9.83
CA ARG A 127 11.27 17.51 11.23
C ARG A 127 11.91 16.15 11.42
N HIS A 128 12.46 15.92 12.61
CA HIS A 128 12.87 14.57 13.00
C HIS A 128 11.66 13.63 13.04
N LEU A 129 11.82 12.34 12.69
CA LEU A 129 10.77 11.34 12.84
C LEU A 129 11.07 10.54 14.10
N LEU A 130 10.14 10.46 15.03
CA LEU A 130 10.28 9.69 16.25
C LEU A 130 9.28 8.54 16.26
N PHE A 131 9.82 7.33 16.19
CA PHE A 131 9.07 6.08 16.31
C PHE A 131 9.11 5.61 17.75
N PHE A 132 7.94 5.28 18.32
CA PHE A 132 7.87 4.78 19.70
C PHE A 132 6.58 3.99 19.95
N ASP A 133 6.60 3.13 20.96
CA ASP A 133 5.42 2.38 21.41
C ASP A 133 4.68 3.17 22.49
N GLY A 134 3.47 3.61 22.18
CA GLY A 134 2.61 4.34 23.11
C GLY A 134 2.07 3.51 24.29
N ARG A 135 2.29 2.19 24.28
CA ARG A 135 1.93 1.28 25.38
C ARG A 135 3.01 1.20 26.45
N ASP A 136 4.27 1.58 26.11
CA ASP A 136 5.38 1.60 27.07
C ASP A 136 5.54 3.01 27.67
N PRO A 137 5.24 3.20 28.98
CA PRO A 137 5.34 4.49 29.64
C PRO A 137 6.75 5.11 29.56
N ARG A 138 7.82 4.29 29.55
CA ARG A 138 9.20 4.75 29.43
C ARG A 138 9.45 5.40 28.09
N GLN A 139 8.98 4.77 27.01
CA GLN A 139 9.09 5.31 25.65
C GLN A 139 8.25 6.59 25.49
N VAL A 140 7.06 6.62 26.07
CA VAL A 140 6.21 7.82 26.13
C VAL A 140 6.89 8.97 26.89
N GLY A 141 7.55 8.67 28.00
CA GLY A 141 8.37 9.62 28.75
C GLY A 141 9.53 10.15 27.94
N ARG A 142 10.27 9.25 27.26
CA ARG A 142 11.39 9.60 26.39
C ARG A 142 10.92 10.48 25.22
N ALA A 143 9.79 10.17 24.61
CA ALA A 143 9.21 10.96 23.53
C ALA A 143 8.91 12.39 23.98
N ARG A 144 8.36 12.60 25.19
CA ARG A 144 8.13 13.94 25.75
C ARG A 144 9.43 14.74 25.91
N GLN A 145 10.50 14.11 26.40
CA GLN A 145 11.81 14.74 26.53
C GLN A 145 12.34 15.19 25.16
N LEU A 146 12.24 14.34 24.15
CA LEU A 146 12.69 14.66 22.79
C LEU A 146 11.85 15.77 22.12
N ILE A 147 10.53 15.79 22.36
CA ILE A 147 9.67 16.88 21.90
C ILE A 147 10.15 18.23 22.49
N ALA A 148 10.44 18.26 23.78
CA ALA A 148 10.94 19.46 24.44
C ALA A 148 12.32 19.86 23.93
N PHE A 149 13.25 18.89 23.83
CA PHE A 149 14.61 19.11 23.35
C PHE A 149 14.65 19.70 21.92
N TYR A 150 13.84 19.15 21.02
CA TYR A 150 13.76 19.62 19.63
C TYR A 150 12.71 20.73 19.42
N GLN A 151 12.19 21.33 20.49
CA GLN A 151 11.23 22.43 20.44
C GLN A 151 10.02 22.15 19.54
N GLY A 152 9.48 20.92 19.62
CA GLY A 152 8.35 20.47 18.81
C GLY A 152 8.67 20.15 17.34
N ARG A 153 9.92 20.28 16.90
CA ARG A 153 10.35 19.91 15.54
C ARG A 153 10.51 18.42 15.34
N VAL A 154 9.57 17.65 15.90
CA VAL A 154 9.51 16.19 15.82
C VAL A 154 8.16 15.78 15.28
N LYS A 155 8.14 14.84 14.35
CA LYS A 155 6.94 14.14 13.87
C LYS A 155 6.81 12.82 14.62
N LEU A 156 5.75 12.69 15.39
CA LEU A 156 5.51 11.54 16.25
C LEU A 156 4.83 10.42 15.48
N ILE A 157 5.40 9.23 15.52
CA ILE A 157 4.90 8.06 14.79
C ILE A 157 4.85 6.89 15.78
N LEU A 158 3.63 6.46 16.11
CA LEU A 158 3.43 5.29 16.96
C LEU A 158 3.60 3.99 16.18
N VAL A 159 4.16 3.00 16.85
CA VAL A 159 4.21 1.61 16.39
C VAL A 159 3.30 0.69 17.22
N GLY A 160 2.69 1.23 18.27
CA GLY A 160 1.72 0.56 19.14
C GLY A 160 0.99 1.56 20.02
N GLY A 161 -0.21 1.20 20.46
CA GLY A 161 -1.04 2.07 21.31
C GLY A 161 -1.99 2.98 20.54
N SER A 162 -2.74 3.81 21.28
CA SER A 162 -3.75 4.72 20.73
C SER A 162 -3.14 6.07 20.36
N TYR A 163 -2.94 6.28 19.06
CA TYR A 163 -2.46 7.57 18.56
C TYR A 163 -3.48 8.69 18.78
N LEU A 164 -4.78 8.37 18.74
CA LEU A 164 -5.84 9.34 18.98
C LEU A 164 -5.85 9.86 20.42
N ASP A 165 -5.58 9.01 21.42
CA ASP A 165 -5.54 9.42 22.82
C ASP A 165 -4.31 10.27 23.10
N LEU A 166 -3.16 9.90 22.55
CA LEU A 166 -1.96 10.74 22.64
C LEU A 166 -2.13 12.08 21.91
N MET A 167 -2.76 12.09 20.75
CA MET A 167 -3.06 13.33 20.00
C MET A 167 -3.93 14.28 20.84
N LYS A 168 -4.96 13.76 21.52
CA LYS A 168 -5.83 14.54 22.41
C LYS A 168 -5.08 15.06 23.62
N SER A 169 -4.31 14.20 24.30
CA SER A 169 -3.63 14.54 25.54
C SER A 169 -2.46 15.51 25.33
N TRP A 170 -1.73 15.40 24.23
CA TRP A 170 -0.58 16.23 23.90
C TRP A 170 -0.92 17.45 23.04
N ARG A 171 -2.13 17.51 22.50
CA ARG A 171 -2.62 18.57 21.61
C ARG A 171 -1.70 18.83 20.41
N MET A 172 -1.14 17.75 19.87
CA MET A 172 -0.25 17.78 18.71
C MET A 172 -0.49 16.56 17.82
N PRO A 173 -0.16 16.65 16.51
CA PRO A 173 -0.35 15.55 15.59
C PRO A 173 0.50 14.33 15.99
N VAL A 174 -0.14 13.18 16.08
CA VAL A 174 0.49 11.87 16.28
C VAL A 174 0.03 10.96 15.15
N TYR A 175 0.96 10.30 14.50
CA TYR A 175 0.72 9.40 13.40
C TYR A 175 0.91 7.94 13.86
N PHE A 176 0.51 7.01 13.04
CA PHE A 176 0.71 5.58 13.28
C PHE A 176 1.40 4.94 12.07
N ASP A 177 2.42 4.12 12.30
CA ASP A 177 3.08 3.35 11.24
C ASP A 177 2.22 2.14 10.85
N GLN A 178 1.31 2.37 9.90
CA GLN A 178 0.40 1.32 9.46
C GLN A 178 1.17 0.13 8.90
N GLN A 179 0.92 -1.05 9.48
CA GLN A 179 1.57 -2.31 9.10
C GLN A 179 3.11 -2.28 9.14
N GLY A 180 3.74 -1.30 9.80
CA GLY A 180 5.19 -1.18 9.86
C GLY A 180 5.85 -0.82 8.53
N LEU A 181 5.18 -0.07 7.66
CA LEU A 181 5.72 0.28 6.35
C LEU A 181 6.98 1.16 6.45
N LEU A 182 6.95 2.14 7.36
CA LEU A 182 8.08 3.04 7.55
C LEU A 182 9.22 2.38 8.29
N THR A 183 8.93 1.68 9.39
CA THR A 183 9.96 0.99 10.19
C THR A 183 10.69 -0.05 9.36
N ARG A 184 9.97 -0.87 8.58
CA ARG A 184 10.62 -1.82 7.66
C ARG A 184 11.44 -1.15 6.57
N ARG A 185 10.92 -0.07 5.96
CA ARG A 185 11.65 0.65 4.91
C ARG A 185 12.95 1.25 5.43
N LEU A 186 12.96 1.75 6.66
CA LEU A 186 14.10 2.39 7.30
C LEU A 186 15.04 1.38 8.01
N GLY A 187 14.66 0.11 8.09
CA GLY A 187 15.44 -0.92 8.79
C GLY A 187 15.41 -0.77 10.33
N ILE A 188 14.41 -0.09 10.88
CA ILE A 188 14.21 0.06 12.32
C ILE A 188 13.72 -1.26 12.88
N THR A 189 14.42 -1.80 13.87
CA THR A 189 14.07 -3.04 14.56
C THR A 189 13.82 -2.84 16.05
N GLN A 190 14.26 -1.70 16.59
CA GLN A 190 14.08 -1.38 18.00
C GLN A 190 13.51 0.05 18.15
N VAL A 191 12.71 0.24 19.17
CA VAL A 191 12.09 1.53 19.50
C VAL A 191 12.28 1.86 20.98
N PRO A 192 12.38 3.16 21.34
CA PRO A 192 12.19 4.33 20.48
C PRO A 192 13.34 4.56 19.51
N ALA A 193 13.01 5.05 18.31
CA ALA A 193 13.98 5.37 17.29
C ALA A 193 13.76 6.79 16.74
N LEU A 194 14.85 7.55 16.64
CA LEU A 194 14.82 8.91 16.09
C LEU A 194 15.51 8.93 14.73
N VAL A 195 14.81 9.43 13.71
CA VAL A 195 15.36 9.62 12.38
C VAL A 195 15.64 11.09 12.14
N SER A 196 16.87 11.41 11.78
CA SER A 196 17.37 12.75 11.49
C SER A 196 17.99 12.77 10.09
N GLN A 197 18.05 13.91 9.46
CA GLN A 197 18.80 14.07 8.21
C GLN A 197 20.24 14.50 8.50
N GLU A 198 21.21 13.80 7.91
CA GLU A 198 22.61 14.20 7.86
C GLU A 198 23.09 14.25 6.40
N GLY A 199 23.17 15.48 5.85
CA GLY A 199 23.48 15.69 4.44
C GLY A 199 22.45 15.00 3.51
N LEU A 200 22.93 14.07 2.69
CA LEU A 200 22.12 13.28 1.77
C LEU A 200 21.74 11.88 2.31
N ARG A 201 21.88 11.67 3.63
CA ARG A 201 21.53 10.45 4.32
C ARG A 201 20.57 10.70 5.46
N LEU A 202 19.89 9.65 5.92
CA LEU A 202 19.14 9.65 7.15
C LEU A 202 19.95 8.89 8.20
N ARG A 203 20.16 9.54 9.34
CA ARG A 203 20.68 8.92 10.54
C ARG A 203 19.52 8.43 11.38
N ILE A 204 19.59 7.18 11.82
CA ILE A 204 18.57 6.52 12.63
C ILE A 204 19.23 6.12 13.95
N ASP A 205 18.82 6.76 15.03
CA ASP A 205 19.28 6.45 16.38
C ASP A 205 18.19 5.64 17.10
N GLU A 206 18.44 4.35 17.35
CA GLU A 206 17.64 3.53 18.25
C GLU A 206 18.10 3.83 19.67
N LEU A 207 17.21 4.42 20.46
CA LEU A 207 17.53 5.05 21.74
C LEU A 207 17.22 4.11 22.88
N GLU A 208 18.18 3.92 23.78
CA GLU A 208 17.96 3.18 25.01
C GLU A 208 16.89 3.84 25.90
N VAL A 209 16.04 3.02 26.50
CA VAL A 209 15.05 3.44 27.50
C VAL A 209 15.52 2.98 28.87
N THR A 210 16.05 3.91 29.63
CA THR A 210 16.37 3.69 31.04
C THR A 210 15.09 3.42 31.85
N GLN A 211 15.23 2.57 32.88
CA GLN A 211 14.14 2.26 33.81
C GLN A 211 13.65 3.48 34.58
#